data_0a11324acb1da09557e8561b1f985029
#
_entry.id   0a11324acb1da09557e8561b1f985029
#
_cell.length_a   1.000
_cell.length_b   1.000
_cell.length_c   1.000
_cell.angle_alpha   90.00
_cell.angle_beta   90.00
_cell.angle_gamma   90.00
#
_symmetry.space_group_name_H-M   'P 1'
#
loop_
_entity.id
_entity.type
_entity.pdbx_description
1 polymer ?
#
loop_
_entity_poly.entity_id
_entity_poly.type
_entity_poly.pdbx_seq_one_letter_code
_entity_poly.pdbx_strand_id
1 'polypeptide(L)'
;MSPSSIDVNMTDTALESLFEAHLTVSDLERSVAFYREVVGLQLAAETPEVGAAFLWIGSPGEAMLGLWSIGSAPVALALHIAFSVSRDDVLRACERLRSLGVTPLSFFAAESDEPSVIGWMPAAAVYFRDPDGHLLEYLAMLDEPARPERGIVPWSEWS
;
A
#
# COMPACT_ATOMS: atom_id res chain seq x y z
N MET A 1 22.21 15.02 -43.13
CA MET A 1 21.96 13.69 -42.57
C MET A 1 21.08 13.88 -41.35
N SER A 2 19.79 13.65 -41.48
CA SER A 2 18.83 13.71 -40.36
C SER A 2 18.99 12.45 -39.50
N PRO A 3 18.90 12.54 -38.16
CA PRO A 3 18.91 11.34 -37.34
C PRO A 3 17.62 10.55 -37.56
N SER A 4 17.78 9.26 -37.87
CA SER A 4 16.70 8.32 -38.00
C SER A 4 15.92 8.26 -36.67
N SER A 5 14.60 8.48 -36.75
CA SER A 5 13.66 8.18 -35.72
C SER A 5 13.82 6.71 -35.28
N ILE A 6 14.16 6.50 -34.01
CA ILE A 6 14.06 5.19 -33.39
C ILE A 6 12.57 4.88 -33.33
N ASP A 7 12.09 4.01 -34.19
CA ASP A 7 10.79 3.36 -34.03
C ASP A 7 10.86 2.53 -32.72
N VAL A 8 10.35 3.08 -31.64
CA VAL A 8 10.07 2.31 -30.43
C VAL A 8 8.94 1.36 -30.83
N ASN A 9 9.31 0.11 -31.06
CA ASN A 9 8.38 -0.98 -31.30
C ASN A 9 7.54 -1.11 -29.99
N MET A 10 6.39 -0.43 -29.96
CA MET A 10 5.42 -0.59 -28.90
C MET A 10 4.97 -2.04 -28.93
N THR A 11 5.30 -2.78 -27.87
CA THR A 11 4.74 -4.12 -27.68
C THR A 11 3.22 -3.96 -27.64
N ASP A 12 2.49 -4.76 -28.42
CA ASP A 12 1.02 -4.74 -28.51
C ASP A 12 0.32 -5.09 -27.17
N THR A 13 1.07 -5.30 -26.10
CA THR A 13 0.53 -5.62 -24.77
C THR A 13 0.37 -4.34 -23.96
N ALA A 14 -0.88 -3.89 -23.79
CA ALA A 14 -1.22 -2.84 -22.85
C ALA A 14 -1.24 -3.43 -21.42
N LEU A 15 -0.45 -2.86 -20.53
CA LEU A 15 -0.52 -3.18 -19.10
C LEU A 15 -1.73 -2.46 -18.49
N GLU A 16 -2.63 -3.21 -17.86
CA GLU A 16 -3.84 -2.66 -17.26
C GLU A 16 -3.62 -2.29 -15.79
N SER A 17 -3.01 -3.18 -15.01
CA SER A 17 -2.78 -2.98 -13.58
C SER A 17 -1.68 -3.91 -13.04
N LEU A 18 -1.28 -3.70 -11.79
CA LEU A 18 -0.54 -4.69 -11.03
C LEU A 18 -1.55 -5.67 -10.40
N PHE A 19 -1.53 -6.94 -10.80
CA PHE A 19 -2.47 -7.94 -10.30
C PHE A 19 -2.05 -8.52 -8.94
N GLU A 20 -0.75 -8.80 -8.76
CA GLU A 20 -0.28 -9.51 -7.57
C GLU A 20 1.03 -8.95 -7.04
N ALA A 21 1.12 -8.85 -5.71
CA ALA A 21 2.35 -8.56 -4.98
C ALA A 21 2.52 -9.59 -3.85
N HIS A 22 3.78 -9.92 -3.51
CA HIS A 22 4.08 -10.90 -2.46
C HIS A 22 4.91 -10.29 -1.35
N LEU A 23 4.58 -10.68 -0.10
CA LEU A 23 5.32 -10.36 1.10
C LEU A 23 5.84 -11.63 1.76
N THR A 24 7.03 -11.56 2.32
CA THR A 24 7.55 -12.60 3.20
C THR A 24 7.26 -12.20 4.64
N VAL A 25 6.62 -13.10 5.40
CA VAL A 25 6.19 -12.86 6.78
C VAL A 25 6.79 -13.93 7.72
N SER A 26 7.09 -13.54 8.94
CA SER A 26 7.69 -14.43 9.92
C SER A 26 6.67 -15.39 10.56
N ASP A 27 5.42 -14.98 10.65
CA ASP A 27 4.30 -15.73 11.20
C ASP A 27 3.08 -15.55 10.30
N LEU A 28 2.73 -16.60 9.56
CA LEU A 28 1.67 -16.53 8.55
C LEU A 28 0.29 -16.31 9.17
N GLU A 29 -0.03 -17.01 10.27
CA GLU A 29 -1.33 -16.90 10.93
C GLU A 29 -1.55 -15.48 11.49
N ARG A 30 -0.54 -14.93 12.18
CA ARG A 30 -0.57 -13.56 12.69
C ARG A 30 -0.72 -12.54 11.57
N SER A 31 0.01 -12.71 10.47
CA SER A 31 -0.07 -11.78 9.34
C SER A 31 -1.39 -11.87 8.61
N VAL A 32 -1.94 -13.07 8.40
CA VAL A 32 -3.28 -13.25 7.83
C VAL A 32 -4.34 -12.55 8.68
N ALA A 33 -4.29 -12.72 10.01
CA ALA A 33 -5.20 -12.03 10.93
C ALA A 33 -5.08 -10.50 10.78
N PHE A 34 -3.85 -9.96 10.77
CA PHE A 34 -3.60 -8.52 10.60
C PHE A 34 -4.18 -7.98 9.29
N TYR A 35 -3.87 -8.62 8.16
CA TYR A 35 -4.33 -8.14 6.85
C TYR A 35 -5.86 -8.24 6.68
N ARG A 36 -6.51 -9.17 7.38
CA ARG A 36 -7.98 -9.28 7.39
C ARG A 36 -8.63 -8.26 8.32
N GLU A 37 -8.14 -8.10 9.53
CA GLU A 37 -8.80 -7.32 10.59
C GLU A 37 -8.42 -5.84 10.55
N VAL A 38 -7.15 -5.52 10.27
CA VAL A 38 -6.64 -4.15 10.24
C VAL A 38 -6.74 -3.57 8.83
N VAL A 39 -6.15 -4.24 7.84
CA VAL A 39 -6.15 -3.76 6.45
C VAL A 39 -7.52 -3.93 5.81
N GLY A 40 -8.26 -4.99 6.16
CA GLY A 40 -9.61 -5.24 5.66
C GLY A 40 -9.65 -6.10 4.40
N LEU A 41 -8.58 -6.86 4.11
CA LEU A 41 -8.54 -7.72 2.94
C LEU A 41 -9.37 -9.00 3.14
N GLN A 42 -9.96 -9.50 2.07
CA GLN A 42 -10.68 -10.77 2.08
C GLN A 42 -9.73 -11.93 1.78
N LEU A 43 -9.75 -12.97 2.61
CA LEU A 43 -9.00 -14.20 2.34
C LEU A 43 -9.49 -14.86 1.05
N ALA A 44 -8.58 -15.13 0.12
CA ALA A 44 -8.84 -15.83 -1.13
C ALA A 44 -8.54 -17.33 -0.99
N ALA A 45 -7.36 -17.67 -0.46
CA ALA A 45 -6.93 -19.06 -0.27
C ALA A 45 -5.81 -19.15 0.77
N GLU A 46 -5.69 -20.32 1.38
CA GLU A 46 -4.52 -20.75 2.15
C GLU A 46 -3.94 -22.02 1.55
N THR A 47 -2.63 -22.10 1.49
CA THR A 47 -1.88 -23.28 1.02
C THR A 47 -0.86 -23.67 2.09
N PRO A 48 -1.31 -24.35 3.19
CA PRO A 48 -0.46 -24.65 4.33
C PRO A 48 0.77 -25.51 3.98
N GLU A 49 0.67 -26.35 2.96
CA GLU A 49 1.73 -27.23 2.48
C GLU A 49 2.94 -26.46 1.91
N VAL A 50 2.74 -25.25 1.45
CA VAL A 50 3.80 -24.34 0.98
C VAL A 50 4.01 -23.13 1.88
N GLY A 51 3.20 -23.02 2.94
CA GLY A 51 3.28 -21.92 3.90
C GLY A 51 2.89 -20.58 3.31
N ALA A 52 1.83 -20.54 2.52
CA ALA A 52 1.36 -19.31 1.88
C ALA A 52 -0.14 -19.07 2.10
N ALA A 53 -0.54 -17.79 2.05
CA ALA A 53 -1.92 -17.34 2.03
C ALA A 53 -2.08 -16.20 1.02
N PHE A 54 -3.24 -16.11 0.41
CA PHE A 54 -3.58 -15.12 -0.61
C PHE A 54 -4.82 -14.36 -0.20
N LEU A 55 -4.78 -13.03 -0.34
CA LEU A 55 -5.86 -12.14 0.05
C LEU A 55 -6.25 -11.24 -1.13
N TRP A 56 -7.55 -11.06 -1.36
CA TRP A 56 -8.04 -10.16 -2.38
C TRP A 56 -7.85 -8.69 -1.98
N ILE A 57 -7.35 -7.88 -2.91
CA ILE A 57 -7.37 -6.42 -2.86
C ILE A 57 -8.50 -5.97 -3.77
N GLY A 58 -9.52 -5.33 -3.20
CA GLY A 58 -10.76 -5.03 -3.92
C GLY A 58 -11.67 -6.25 -4.04
N SER A 59 -12.34 -6.40 -5.17
CA SER A 59 -13.23 -7.54 -5.44
C SER A 59 -12.43 -8.79 -5.85
N PRO A 60 -12.98 -10.01 -5.62
CA PRO A 60 -12.34 -11.22 -6.10
C PRO A 60 -12.03 -11.18 -7.59
N GLY A 61 -10.76 -11.40 -7.94
CA GLY A 61 -10.26 -11.38 -9.31
C GLY A 61 -9.69 -10.04 -9.78
N GLU A 62 -9.75 -8.95 -8.98
CA GLU A 62 -9.19 -7.65 -9.35
C GLU A 62 -7.68 -7.58 -9.07
N ALA A 63 -7.27 -7.83 -7.83
CA ALA A 63 -5.86 -7.87 -7.44
C ALA A 63 -5.67 -8.74 -6.19
N MET A 64 -4.42 -9.12 -5.90
CA MET A 64 -4.11 -10.06 -4.84
C MET A 64 -2.82 -9.71 -4.08
N LEU A 65 -2.82 -9.95 -2.79
CA LEU A 65 -1.64 -9.95 -1.94
C LEU A 65 -1.33 -11.37 -1.49
N GLY A 66 -0.13 -11.87 -1.82
CA GLY A 66 0.38 -13.15 -1.33
C GLY A 66 1.24 -12.95 -0.08
N LEU A 67 0.98 -13.72 0.97
CA LEU A 67 1.79 -13.81 2.18
C LEU A 67 2.51 -15.15 2.18
N TRP A 68 3.82 -15.14 2.37
CA TRP A 68 4.66 -16.34 2.39
C TRP A 68 5.44 -16.44 3.68
N SER A 69 5.29 -17.52 4.41
CA SER A 69 6.11 -17.77 5.59
C SER A 69 7.59 -17.96 5.19
N ILE A 70 8.49 -17.45 6.02
CA ILE A 70 9.94 -17.62 5.82
C ILE A 70 10.29 -19.08 6.09
N GLY A 71 10.27 -19.91 5.05
CA GLY A 71 10.64 -21.34 5.19
C GLY A 71 12.13 -21.55 5.36
N SER A 72 12.99 -20.69 4.82
CA SER A 72 14.46 -20.86 4.86
C SER A 72 15.25 -19.67 4.30
N ALA A 73 14.61 -18.56 3.96
CA ALA A 73 15.34 -17.40 3.41
C ALA A 73 15.81 -16.49 4.55
N PRO A 74 17.11 -16.18 4.65
CA PRO A 74 17.66 -15.36 5.72
C PRO A 74 17.46 -13.85 5.53
N VAL A 75 16.64 -13.42 4.59
CA VAL A 75 16.50 -12.00 4.22
C VAL A 75 15.14 -11.47 4.67
N ALA A 76 15.12 -10.75 5.78
CA ALA A 76 14.01 -9.88 6.13
C ALA A 76 14.12 -8.59 5.31
N LEU A 77 13.29 -8.43 4.28
CA LEU A 77 13.15 -7.18 3.53
C LEU A 77 11.92 -6.45 4.06
N ALA A 78 12.08 -5.22 4.52
CA ALA A 78 10.94 -4.34 4.75
C ALA A 78 10.50 -3.76 3.40
N LEU A 79 9.32 -4.12 2.94
CA LEU A 79 8.73 -3.64 1.70
C LEU A 79 7.78 -2.47 1.98
N HIS A 80 7.45 -1.71 0.94
CA HIS A 80 6.43 -0.66 0.98
C HIS A 80 5.30 -1.03 0.01
N ILE A 81 4.07 -0.99 0.53
CA ILE A 81 2.85 -1.20 -0.27
C ILE A 81 1.85 -0.09 0.02
N ALA A 82 1.39 0.57 -1.03
CA ALA A 82 0.31 1.55 -0.96
C ALA A 82 -1.00 0.94 -1.47
N PHE A 83 -2.06 1.07 -0.67
CA PHE A 83 -3.42 0.69 -1.03
C PHE A 83 -4.21 1.94 -1.39
N SER A 84 -4.84 1.94 -2.55
CA SER A 84 -5.78 2.98 -2.92
C SER A 84 -7.07 2.84 -2.08
N VAL A 85 -7.47 3.93 -1.46
CA VAL A 85 -8.70 4.02 -0.66
C VAL A 85 -9.51 5.25 -1.07
N SER A 86 -10.74 5.38 -0.58
CA SER A 86 -11.51 6.61 -0.79
C SER A 86 -10.92 7.78 0.02
N ARG A 87 -11.22 9.03 -0.42
CA ARG A 87 -10.88 10.23 0.35
C ARG A 87 -11.41 10.17 1.78
N ASP A 88 -12.66 9.74 1.94
CA ASP A 88 -13.28 9.63 3.26
C ASP A 88 -12.58 8.60 4.15
N ASP A 89 -12.11 7.50 3.58
CA ASP A 89 -11.41 6.46 4.34
C ASP A 89 -10.02 6.91 4.77
N VAL A 90 -9.24 7.58 3.90
CA VAL A 90 -7.91 8.07 4.29
C VAL A 90 -8.00 9.14 5.38
N LEU A 91 -9.03 10.00 5.37
CA LEU A 91 -9.24 11.01 6.41
C LEU A 91 -9.61 10.40 7.77
N ARG A 92 -10.25 9.24 7.79
CA ARG A 92 -10.58 8.49 9.03
C ARG A 92 -9.51 7.47 9.42
N ALA A 93 -8.49 7.28 8.58
CA ALA A 93 -7.52 6.20 8.76
C ALA A 93 -6.74 6.29 10.07
N CYS A 94 -6.32 7.48 10.48
CA CYS A 94 -5.56 7.66 11.73
C CYS A 94 -6.36 7.21 12.95
N GLU A 95 -7.60 7.66 13.08
CA GLU A 95 -8.50 7.25 14.18
C GLU A 95 -8.78 5.74 14.14
N ARG A 96 -9.10 5.21 12.95
CA ARG A 96 -9.36 3.78 12.76
C ARG A 96 -8.17 2.92 13.14
N LEU A 97 -6.96 3.24 12.67
CA LEU A 97 -5.74 2.49 12.98
C LEU A 97 -5.47 2.48 14.49
N ARG A 98 -5.59 3.63 15.16
CA ARG A 98 -5.43 3.71 16.62
C ARG A 98 -6.45 2.85 17.37
N SER A 99 -7.70 2.82 16.93
CA SER A 99 -8.73 1.98 17.54
C SER A 99 -8.43 0.48 17.45
N LEU A 100 -7.61 0.09 16.47
CA LEU A 100 -7.11 -1.27 16.25
C LEU A 100 -5.72 -1.52 16.87
N GLY A 101 -5.18 -0.56 17.63
CA GLY A 101 -3.87 -0.68 18.28
C GLY A 101 -2.68 -0.51 17.32
N VAL A 102 -2.90 0.06 16.14
CA VAL A 102 -1.86 0.33 15.14
C VAL A 102 -1.52 1.81 15.15
N THR A 103 -0.23 2.14 15.19
CA THR A 103 0.24 3.53 15.20
C THR A 103 0.23 4.10 13.79
N PRO A 104 -0.59 5.14 13.50
CA PRO A 104 -0.53 5.83 12.22
C PRO A 104 0.70 6.74 12.15
N LEU A 105 1.31 6.79 10.97
CA LEU A 105 2.53 7.54 10.71
C LEU A 105 2.29 8.58 9.61
N SER A 106 3.03 9.69 9.69
CA SER A 106 3.16 10.67 8.62
C SER A 106 4.11 10.15 7.54
N PHE A 107 4.21 10.87 6.42
CA PHE A 107 5.22 10.62 5.38
C PHE A 107 6.65 10.57 5.93
N PHE A 108 6.96 11.32 6.95
CA PHE A 108 8.28 11.35 7.59
C PHE A 108 8.49 10.29 8.67
N ALA A 109 7.62 9.27 8.70
CA ALA A 109 7.65 8.17 9.66
C ALA A 109 7.51 8.60 11.15
N ALA A 110 7.02 9.80 11.39
CA ALA A 110 6.63 10.26 12.73
C ALA A 110 5.17 9.90 12.99
N GLU A 111 4.82 9.62 14.25
CA GLU A 111 3.42 9.42 14.65
C GLU A 111 2.57 10.63 14.27
N SER A 112 1.36 10.39 13.76
CA SER A 112 0.48 11.44 13.26
C SER A 112 -0.98 11.15 13.56
N ASP A 113 -1.75 12.22 13.81
CA ASP A 113 -3.20 12.16 14.01
C ASP A 113 -3.98 12.52 12.73
N GLU A 114 -3.27 12.92 11.69
CA GLU A 114 -3.86 13.32 10.42
C GLU A 114 -3.04 12.81 9.23
N PRO A 115 -3.65 12.69 8.02
CA PRO A 115 -2.93 12.34 6.81
C PRO A 115 -1.85 13.36 6.43
N SER A 116 -0.80 12.90 5.77
CA SER A 116 0.11 13.75 5.00
C SER A 116 -0.46 14.00 3.61
N VAL A 117 -0.25 15.18 3.04
CA VAL A 117 -0.60 15.46 1.64
C VAL A 117 0.67 15.65 0.81
N ILE A 118 0.73 14.95 -0.30
CA ILE A 118 1.84 14.98 -1.26
C ILE A 118 1.51 16.01 -2.32
N GLY A 119 2.18 17.18 -2.31
CA GLY A 119 1.79 18.31 -3.15
C GLY A 119 2.02 18.11 -4.65
N TRP A 120 3.07 17.41 -5.07
CA TRP A 120 3.37 17.18 -6.49
C TRP A 120 2.43 16.16 -7.15
N MET A 121 1.92 15.22 -6.37
CA MET A 121 0.93 14.22 -6.74
C MET A 121 -0.24 14.37 -5.78
N PRO A 122 -1.19 15.29 -6.01
CA PRO A 122 -2.14 15.66 -4.98
C PRO A 122 -2.85 14.43 -4.42
N ALA A 123 -2.30 13.89 -3.33
CA ALA A 123 -2.77 12.68 -2.69
C ALA A 123 -2.67 12.83 -1.17
N ALA A 124 -3.71 12.41 -0.46
CA ALA A 124 -3.67 12.25 0.99
C ALA A 124 -3.21 10.82 1.33
N ALA A 125 -2.30 10.70 2.30
CA ALA A 125 -1.68 9.44 2.67
C ALA A 125 -1.52 9.28 4.17
N VAL A 126 -1.76 8.06 4.68
CA VAL A 126 -1.48 7.63 6.05
C VAL A 126 -0.65 6.37 6.00
N TYR A 127 0.47 6.37 6.71
CA TYR A 127 1.40 5.24 6.76
C TYR A 127 1.22 4.46 8.06
N PHE A 128 1.56 3.18 8.04
CA PHE A 128 1.58 2.32 9.20
C PHE A 128 2.42 1.08 8.92
N ARG A 129 2.70 0.27 9.95
CA ARG A 129 3.50 -0.94 9.79
C ARG A 129 2.67 -2.18 10.06
N ASP A 130 2.95 -3.23 9.30
CA ASP A 130 2.48 -4.56 9.61
C ASP A 130 3.31 -5.22 10.72
N PRO A 131 2.93 -6.42 11.22
CA PRO A 131 3.66 -7.10 12.29
C PRO A 131 5.11 -7.49 11.95
N ASP A 132 5.49 -7.54 10.69
CA ASP A 132 6.84 -7.85 10.20
C ASP A 132 7.64 -6.59 9.83
N GLY A 133 7.06 -5.41 10.00
CA GLY A 133 7.71 -4.12 9.77
C GLY A 133 7.61 -3.61 8.34
N HIS A 134 6.83 -4.25 7.47
CA HIS A 134 6.52 -3.69 6.17
C HIS A 134 5.81 -2.35 6.33
N LEU A 135 6.21 -1.37 5.51
CA LEU A 135 5.55 -0.07 5.49
C LEU A 135 4.32 -0.16 4.60
N LEU A 136 3.16 0.06 5.18
CA LEU A 136 1.89 0.11 4.48
C LEU A 136 1.43 1.56 4.38
N GLU A 137 0.68 1.86 3.32
CA GLU A 137 0.13 3.19 3.06
C GLU A 137 -1.32 3.07 2.61
N TYR A 138 -2.21 3.85 3.19
CA TYR A 138 -3.50 4.19 2.62
C TYR A 138 -3.37 5.51 1.87
N LEU A 139 -3.68 5.51 0.58
CA LEU A 139 -3.52 6.66 -0.29
C LEU A 139 -4.82 6.94 -1.05
N ALA A 140 -5.24 8.19 -1.06
CA ALA A 140 -6.34 8.68 -1.90
C ALA A 140 -5.87 9.85 -2.76
N MET A 141 -6.06 9.73 -4.08
CA MET A 141 -5.87 10.87 -4.99
C MET A 141 -6.92 11.95 -4.67
N LEU A 142 -6.50 13.21 -4.71
CA LEU A 142 -7.34 14.37 -4.49
C LEU A 142 -7.73 15.00 -5.84
N ASP A 143 -8.91 15.59 -5.89
CA ASP A 143 -9.40 16.26 -7.10
C ASP A 143 -8.76 17.65 -7.30
N GLU A 144 -8.09 18.16 -6.26
CA GLU A 144 -7.40 19.46 -6.28
C GLU A 144 -6.16 19.41 -7.20
N PRO A 145 -5.80 20.54 -7.83
CA PRO A 145 -4.61 20.58 -8.68
C PRO A 145 -3.32 20.36 -7.87
N ALA A 146 -2.32 19.81 -8.53
CA ALA A 146 -0.98 19.66 -7.94
C ALA A 146 -0.41 21.02 -7.52
N ARG A 147 0.22 21.03 -6.34
CA ARG A 147 0.92 22.20 -5.73
C ARG A 147 2.32 21.76 -5.30
N PRO A 148 3.24 21.50 -6.24
CA PRO A 148 4.56 20.94 -5.93
C PRO A 148 5.36 21.84 -4.97
N GLU A 149 5.14 23.15 -5.02
CA GLU A 149 5.78 24.13 -4.15
C GLU A 149 5.45 23.96 -2.66
N ARG A 150 4.35 23.29 -2.34
CA ARG A 150 3.97 22.98 -0.95
C ARG A 150 4.73 21.78 -0.39
N GLY A 151 5.35 20.98 -1.25
CA GLY A 151 6.07 19.78 -0.82
C GLY A 151 5.14 18.74 -0.20
N ILE A 152 5.43 18.32 1.02
CA ILE A 152 4.63 17.39 1.80
C ILE A 152 4.20 18.08 3.08
N VAL A 153 2.90 18.20 3.29
CA VAL A 153 2.30 18.93 4.42
C VAL A 153 1.27 18.07 5.14
N PRO A 154 0.94 18.36 6.41
CA PRO A 154 -0.22 17.78 7.08
C PRO A 154 -1.52 18.17 6.36
N TRP A 155 -2.57 17.35 6.51
CA TRP A 155 -3.88 17.62 5.94
C TRP A 155 -4.45 18.98 6.33
N SER A 156 -4.28 19.37 7.60
CA SER A 156 -4.74 20.66 8.13
C SER A 156 -4.10 21.88 7.45
N GLU A 157 -2.94 21.69 6.81
CA GLU A 157 -2.23 22.75 6.08
C GLU A 157 -2.48 22.74 4.57
N TRP A 158 -3.16 21.72 4.03
CA TRP A 158 -3.37 21.59 2.58
C TRP A 158 -4.39 22.57 2.01
N SER A 159 -5.43 22.91 2.73
CA SER A 159 -6.57 23.77 2.31
C SER A 159 -6.19 25.21 1.99
#